data_697315361797a1f6f8d44a1a31090d4a
#
_entry.id   697315361797a1f6f8d44a1a31090d4a
#
_cell.length_a   1.000
_cell.length_b   1.000
_cell.length_c   1.000
_cell.angle_alpha   90.00
_cell.angle_beta   90.00
_cell.angle_gamma   90.00
#
_symmetry.space_group_name_H-M   'P 1'
#
loop_
_entity.id
_entity.type
_entity.pdbx_description
1 polymer ?
#
loop_
_entity_poly.entity_id
_entity_poly.type
_entity_poly.pdbx_seq_one_letter_code
_entity_poly.pdbx_strand_id
1 'polypeptide(L)'
;MILFSIIAFSFAHKPSFGDTYTDQEFAFKIEDPNISIVLYDEVTCEDPFLWMSFEATAGFELYVQGGVPEIERLSDYKPTIAVMAPGFPQLEEPLPFDIPEGLGVVVLEPEGEPSDFYEPFTQTSSWIWIEDTLSLPEDGTGYVVAWNDTDTTGKLWIAVGTVEDFSDVETTEFISWNELVNNYHETGKFEIPPPIQEISCLDTSDDSNISKETANGCIYVPPQSFSIFYLLMIPVLLRRKNGI
;
A
#
# COMPACT_ATOMS: atom_id res chain seq x y z
N MET A 1 -3.82 -45.04 11.02
CA MET A 1 -3.22 -44.00 10.19
C MET A 1 -3.88 -42.69 10.60
N ILE A 2 -3.21 -41.89 11.44
CA ILE A 2 -3.73 -40.64 11.97
C ILE A 2 -3.35 -39.57 10.94
N LEU A 3 -4.34 -39.02 10.26
CA LEU A 3 -4.15 -37.89 9.35
C LEU A 3 -3.92 -36.66 10.25
N PHE A 4 -2.68 -36.19 10.33
CA PHE A 4 -2.40 -34.85 10.85
C PHE A 4 -2.83 -33.87 9.75
N SER A 5 -3.99 -33.26 9.96
CA SER A 5 -4.38 -32.07 9.19
C SER A 5 -3.45 -30.94 9.62
N ILE A 6 -2.51 -30.58 8.76
CA ILE A 6 -1.72 -29.36 8.92
C ILE A 6 -2.72 -28.24 8.64
N ILE A 7 -3.16 -27.56 9.69
CA ILE A 7 -3.89 -26.29 9.55
C ILE A 7 -2.80 -25.30 9.11
N ALA A 8 -2.75 -25.02 7.81
CA ALA A 8 -2.02 -23.87 7.33
C ALA A 8 -2.79 -22.64 7.84
N PHE A 9 -2.18 -21.88 8.74
CA PHE A 9 -2.67 -20.55 9.06
C PHE A 9 -2.44 -19.70 7.80
N SER A 10 -3.51 -19.41 7.09
CA SER A 10 -3.51 -18.42 6.03
C SER A 10 -3.75 -17.08 6.72
N PHE A 11 -2.78 -16.19 6.68
CA PHE A 11 -2.97 -14.84 7.18
C PHE A 11 -3.61 -14.02 6.05
N ALA A 12 -4.90 -13.70 6.19
CA ALA A 12 -5.58 -12.80 5.29
C ALA A 12 -5.54 -11.38 5.87
N HIS A 13 -4.93 -10.45 5.16
CA HIS A 13 -4.90 -9.06 5.54
C HIS A 13 -6.08 -8.29 4.94
N LYS A 14 -6.61 -7.28 5.65
CA LYS A 14 -7.51 -6.28 5.04
C LYS A 14 -6.70 -5.44 4.05
N PRO A 15 -6.97 -5.50 2.74
CA PRO A 15 -6.23 -4.72 1.78
C PRO A 15 -6.67 -3.26 1.79
N SER A 16 -5.69 -2.36 1.73
CA SER A 16 -5.87 -0.95 1.48
C SER A 16 -5.03 -0.53 0.28
N PHE A 17 -5.49 0.48 -0.42
CA PHE A 17 -4.83 1.01 -1.62
C PHE A 17 -4.86 2.53 -1.56
N GLY A 18 -3.82 3.16 -2.06
CA GLY A 18 -3.79 4.61 -2.14
C GLY A 18 -2.49 5.11 -2.74
N ASP A 19 -2.59 6.22 -3.40
CA ASP A 19 -1.53 6.97 -4.05
C ASP A 19 -1.18 8.29 -3.32
N THR A 20 -1.62 8.43 -2.06
CA THR A 20 -1.50 9.69 -1.30
C THR A 20 -0.77 9.54 0.03
N TYR A 21 -0.24 8.36 0.35
CA TYR A 21 0.40 8.07 1.64
C TYR A 21 1.92 8.24 1.58
N THR A 22 2.36 9.38 1.10
CA THR A 22 3.72 9.66 0.62
C THR A 22 4.62 10.33 1.66
N ASP A 23 4.05 10.83 2.74
CA ASP A 23 4.79 11.48 3.83
C ASP A 23 4.10 11.34 5.20
N GLN A 24 4.71 11.91 6.24
CA GLN A 24 4.21 11.85 7.61
C GLN A 24 2.81 12.45 7.78
N GLU A 25 2.50 13.54 7.08
CA GLU A 25 1.22 14.27 7.23
C GLU A 25 0.07 13.48 6.61
N PHE A 26 0.36 12.75 5.53
CA PHE A 26 -0.59 11.96 4.76
C PHE A 26 -0.47 10.45 5.00
N ALA A 27 0.25 10.01 6.04
CA ALA A 27 0.43 8.59 6.35
C ALA A 27 -0.93 7.86 6.52
N PHE A 28 -1.03 6.65 5.96
CA PHE A 28 -2.19 5.78 6.17
C PHE A 28 -2.36 5.49 7.66
N LYS A 29 -3.48 5.89 8.24
CA LYS A 29 -3.74 5.72 9.68
C LYS A 29 -4.26 4.33 9.98
N ILE A 30 -3.51 3.59 10.80
CA ILE A 30 -3.91 2.31 11.35
C ILE A 30 -4.65 2.58 12.66
N GLU A 31 -5.94 2.22 12.72
CA GLU A 31 -6.76 2.45 13.93
C GLU A 31 -6.43 1.47 15.05
N ASP A 32 -6.14 0.21 14.72
CA ASP A 32 -5.69 -0.82 15.67
C ASP A 32 -4.54 -1.63 15.05
N PRO A 33 -3.30 -1.47 15.53
CA PRO A 33 -2.13 -2.15 14.98
C PRO A 33 -2.07 -3.67 15.28
N ASN A 34 -3.04 -4.23 16.04
CA ASN A 34 -3.20 -5.68 16.13
C ASN A 34 -3.87 -6.25 14.88
N ILE A 35 -4.77 -5.48 14.25
CA ILE A 35 -5.54 -5.94 13.10
C ILE A 35 -4.63 -6.06 11.88
N SER A 36 -4.78 -7.19 11.18
CA SER A 36 -4.03 -7.52 9.99
C SER A 36 -4.47 -6.66 8.80
N ILE A 37 -3.65 -5.68 8.43
CA ILE A 37 -3.88 -4.73 7.34
C ILE A 37 -2.67 -4.75 6.42
N VAL A 38 -2.92 -4.76 5.10
CA VAL A 38 -1.88 -4.57 4.08
C VAL A 38 -2.18 -3.32 3.26
N LEU A 39 -1.19 -2.48 3.09
CA LEU A 39 -1.22 -1.31 2.23
C LEU A 39 -0.40 -1.60 0.96
N TYR A 40 -1.06 -1.54 -0.18
CA TYR A 40 -0.47 -1.72 -1.51
C TYR A 40 -0.28 -0.38 -2.19
N ASP A 41 0.89 -0.16 -2.80
CA ASP A 41 1.14 1.05 -3.57
C ASP A 41 2.11 0.83 -4.74
N GLU A 42 2.05 1.74 -5.71
CA GLU A 42 3.01 1.85 -6.80
C GLU A 42 3.99 2.99 -6.49
N VAL A 43 5.22 2.63 -6.17
CA VAL A 43 6.30 3.58 -5.90
C VAL A 43 6.76 4.22 -7.19
N THR A 44 6.76 5.54 -7.22
CA THR A 44 7.21 6.35 -8.36
C THR A 44 8.37 7.25 -7.98
N CYS A 45 9.00 7.93 -8.97
CA CYS A 45 10.05 8.90 -8.69
C CYS A 45 9.55 10.14 -7.96
N GLU A 46 8.26 10.46 -8.11
CA GLU A 46 7.62 11.61 -7.45
C GLU A 46 7.16 11.23 -6.04
N ASP A 47 6.71 9.97 -5.87
CA ASP A 47 6.19 9.40 -4.62
C ASP A 47 6.98 8.12 -4.27
N PRO A 48 8.22 8.27 -3.72
CA PRO A 48 9.12 7.13 -3.50
C PRO A 48 8.85 6.39 -2.18
N PHE A 49 7.94 6.85 -1.34
CA PHE A 49 7.71 6.33 0.01
C PHE A 49 6.26 5.93 0.24
N LEU A 50 6.07 4.85 0.98
CA LEU A 50 4.77 4.41 1.47
C LEU A 50 4.73 4.52 2.98
N TRP A 51 3.85 5.37 3.52
CA TRP A 51 3.76 5.69 4.94
C TRP A 51 2.52 5.14 5.60
N MET A 52 2.70 4.49 6.75
CA MET A 52 1.64 4.14 7.69
C MET A 52 1.90 4.80 9.05
N SER A 53 0.84 5.17 9.76
CA SER A 53 0.93 5.68 11.14
C SER A 53 0.07 4.84 12.08
N PHE A 54 0.48 4.71 13.33
CA PHE A 54 -0.23 3.95 14.36
C PHE A 54 -0.06 4.59 15.74
N GLU A 55 -0.97 4.26 16.66
CA GLU A 55 -0.84 4.55 18.08
C GLU A 55 -0.63 3.24 18.84
N ALA A 56 0.34 3.18 19.70
CA ALA A 56 0.58 2.00 20.54
C ALA A 56 1.12 2.36 21.92
N THR A 57 1.06 1.37 22.82
CA THR A 57 1.61 1.51 24.19
C THR A 57 2.94 0.80 24.32
N ALA A 58 3.71 1.17 25.31
CA ALA A 58 4.97 0.52 25.67
C ALA A 58 4.76 -1.00 25.85
N GLY A 59 5.67 -1.79 25.30
CA GLY A 59 5.60 -3.24 25.30
C GLY A 59 4.65 -3.84 24.27
N PHE A 60 4.04 -3.03 23.39
CA PHE A 60 3.30 -3.56 22.25
C PHE A 60 4.26 -4.23 21.26
N GLU A 61 3.91 -5.44 20.83
CA GLU A 61 4.67 -6.21 19.84
C GLU A 61 4.10 -5.91 18.44
N LEU A 62 4.73 -4.96 17.74
CA LEU A 62 4.35 -4.57 16.40
C LEU A 62 4.88 -5.58 15.38
N TYR A 63 3.98 -6.35 14.78
CA TYR A 63 4.32 -7.20 13.63
C TYR A 63 4.34 -6.38 12.36
N VAL A 64 5.40 -6.52 11.57
CA VAL A 64 5.59 -5.82 10.29
C VAL A 64 6.06 -6.79 9.24
N GLN A 65 5.48 -6.71 8.07
CA GLN A 65 5.87 -7.46 6.88
C GLN A 65 6.01 -6.51 5.69
N GLY A 66 6.93 -6.79 4.79
CA GLY A 66 7.07 -6.05 3.54
C GLY A 66 7.48 -6.94 2.38
N GLY A 67 6.93 -6.64 1.23
CA GLY A 67 7.18 -7.44 0.05
C GLY A 67 6.72 -6.80 -1.24
N VAL A 68 6.79 -7.60 -2.29
CA VAL A 68 6.40 -7.23 -3.65
C VAL A 68 5.52 -8.29 -4.27
N PRO A 69 4.65 -7.98 -5.24
CA PRO A 69 3.94 -9.00 -5.99
C PRO A 69 4.94 -9.88 -6.77
N GLU A 70 4.64 -11.18 -6.88
CA GLU A 70 5.44 -12.14 -7.66
C GLU A 70 5.26 -11.86 -9.17
N ILE A 71 5.97 -10.81 -9.64
CA ILE A 71 6.01 -10.39 -11.05
C ILE A 71 7.48 -10.40 -11.46
N GLU A 72 7.83 -11.08 -12.57
CA GLU A 72 9.21 -11.29 -13.01
C GLU A 72 10.09 -10.03 -13.01
N ARG A 73 9.53 -8.88 -13.47
CA ARG A 73 10.26 -7.62 -13.49
C ARG A 73 10.56 -7.05 -12.09
N LEU A 74 9.87 -7.51 -11.04
CA LEU A 74 10.06 -7.06 -9.66
C LEU A 74 10.94 -8.03 -8.84
N SER A 75 11.54 -9.04 -9.46
CA SER A 75 12.35 -10.03 -8.76
C SER A 75 13.55 -9.43 -8.00
N ASP A 76 14.10 -8.34 -8.51
CA ASP A 76 15.20 -7.60 -7.89
C ASP A 76 14.73 -6.33 -7.14
N TYR A 77 13.41 -6.06 -7.10
CA TYR A 77 12.85 -4.92 -6.42
C TYR A 77 12.64 -5.24 -4.93
N LYS A 78 13.52 -4.76 -4.08
CA LYS A 78 13.58 -5.09 -2.66
C LYS A 78 13.15 -3.91 -1.80
N PRO A 79 12.07 -4.04 -1.01
CA PRO A 79 11.68 -2.97 -0.09
C PRO A 79 12.65 -2.90 1.09
N THR A 80 12.94 -1.69 1.56
CA THR A 80 13.50 -1.40 2.88
C THR A 80 12.37 -0.83 3.74
N ILE A 81 12.31 -1.17 5.03
CA ILE A 81 11.29 -0.67 5.95
C ILE A 81 11.96 0.04 7.14
N ALA A 82 11.51 1.24 7.45
CA ALA A 82 11.81 1.90 8.72
C ALA A 82 10.58 1.87 9.63
N VAL A 83 10.78 1.44 10.87
CA VAL A 83 9.79 1.59 11.94
C VAL A 83 10.27 2.67 12.89
N MET A 84 9.50 3.74 13.00
CA MET A 84 9.81 4.89 13.85
C MET A 84 8.85 4.95 15.02
N ALA A 85 9.38 5.06 16.25
CA ALA A 85 8.57 5.15 17.45
C ALA A 85 9.32 5.87 18.59
N PRO A 86 8.59 6.38 19.61
CA PRO A 86 9.22 6.88 20.84
C PRO A 86 10.05 5.80 21.52
N GLY A 87 11.24 6.18 22.03
CA GLY A 87 12.12 5.27 22.76
C GLY A 87 13.00 4.37 21.89
N PHE A 88 12.83 4.31 20.59
CA PHE A 88 13.77 3.64 19.68
C PHE A 88 15.10 4.40 19.64
N PRO A 89 16.21 3.74 19.26
CA PRO A 89 17.51 4.40 19.12
C PRO A 89 17.49 5.48 18.04
N GLN A 90 18.30 6.51 18.22
CA GLN A 90 18.54 7.50 17.17
C GLN A 90 19.47 6.89 16.12
N LEU A 91 19.17 7.09 14.84
CA LEU A 91 20.01 6.64 13.75
C LEU A 91 21.14 7.64 13.51
N GLU A 92 22.35 7.15 13.29
CA GLU A 92 23.51 7.98 12.95
C GLU A 92 23.57 8.31 11.45
N GLU A 93 23.08 7.40 10.60
CA GLU A 93 23.03 7.56 9.17
C GLU A 93 21.72 8.22 8.72
N PRO A 94 21.75 9.14 7.76
CA PRO A 94 20.53 9.80 7.27
C PRO A 94 19.68 8.82 6.48
N LEU A 95 18.36 8.88 6.70
CA LEU A 95 17.37 8.25 5.83
C LEU A 95 17.04 9.17 4.64
N PRO A 96 16.42 8.64 3.57
CA PRO A 96 15.99 9.44 2.44
C PRO A 96 14.79 10.37 2.74
N PHE A 97 14.31 10.38 3.99
CA PHE A 97 13.24 11.23 4.51
C PHE A 97 13.56 11.70 5.93
N ASP A 98 12.83 12.70 6.41
CA ASP A 98 13.02 13.25 7.76
C ASP A 98 12.34 12.35 8.81
N ILE A 99 13.07 12.07 9.89
CA ILE A 99 12.50 11.37 11.06
C ILE A 99 11.69 12.38 11.88
N PRO A 100 10.41 12.08 12.22
CA PRO A 100 9.61 12.96 13.06
C PRO A 100 10.25 13.26 14.41
N GLU A 101 10.09 14.49 14.90
CA GLU A 101 10.73 14.95 16.14
C GLU A 101 10.36 14.05 17.33
N GLY A 102 11.37 13.62 18.07
CA GLY A 102 11.21 12.79 19.27
C GLY A 102 11.14 11.30 19.01
N LEU A 103 11.14 10.87 17.76
CA LEU A 103 11.17 9.44 17.40
C LEU A 103 12.59 8.95 17.17
N GLY A 104 12.85 7.69 17.56
CA GLY A 104 13.97 6.92 17.07
C GLY A 104 13.50 5.95 15.99
N VAL A 105 14.42 5.16 15.41
CA VAL A 105 14.13 4.32 14.26
C VAL A 105 14.84 2.97 14.32
N VAL A 106 14.16 1.94 13.83
CA VAL A 106 14.73 0.64 13.49
C VAL A 106 14.53 0.45 11.99
N VAL A 107 15.62 0.21 11.26
CA VAL A 107 15.59 -0.08 9.82
C VAL A 107 15.68 -1.58 9.61
N LEU A 108 14.79 -2.11 8.81
CA LEU A 108 14.71 -3.51 8.40
C LEU A 108 15.10 -3.57 6.92
N GLU A 109 16.24 -4.17 6.66
CA GLU A 109 16.75 -4.36 5.30
C GLU A 109 16.42 -5.77 4.80
N PRO A 110 16.17 -5.96 3.49
CA PRO A 110 15.93 -7.27 2.92
C PRO A 110 17.22 -8.12 2.97
N GLU A 111 17.15 -9.30 3.55
CA GLU A 111 18.28 -10.23 3.64
C GLU A 111 18.02 -11.54 2.89
N GLY A 112 19.04 -12.02 2.17
CA GLY A 112 19.01 -13.31 1.50
C GLY A 112 18.01 -13.42 0.35
N GLU A 113 17.27 -14.53 0.31
CA GLU A 113 16.20 -14.80 -0.66
C GLU A 113 14.83 -14.54 -0.01
N PRO A 114 13.83 -14.06 -0.77
CA PRO A 114 12.50 -13.82 -0.24
C PRO A 114 11.78 -15.13 0.09
N SER A 115 10.78 -15.04 0.96
CA SER A 115 9.83 -16.13 1.20
C SER A 115 8.68 -16.04 0.21
N ASP A 116 8.32 -17.17 -0.40
CA ASP A 116 7.12 -17.25 -1.25
C ASP A 116 5.87 -17.22 -0.38
N PHE A 117 4.92 -16.37 -0.76
CA PHE A 117 3.63 -16.26 -0.12
C PHE A 117 2.50 -16.37 -1.14
N TYR A 118 1.52 -17.22 -0.86
CA TYR A 118 0.32 -17.37 -1.67
C TYR A 118 -0.91 -16.99 -0.85
N GLU A 119 -1.67 -15.98 -1.31
CA GLU A 119 -2.93 -15.56 -0.72
C GLU A 119 -4.11 -16.31 -1.34
N PRO A 120 -4.77 -17.24 -0.59
CA PRO A 120 -5.82 -18.10 -1.15
C PRO A 120 -7.09 -17.36 -1.56
N PHE A 121 -7.43 -16.25 -0.89
CA PHE A 121 -8.66 -15.49 -1.18
C PHE A 121 -8.59 -14.81 -2.55
N THR A 122 -7.52 -14.09 -2.81
CA THR A 122 -7.31 -13.40 -4.09
C THR A 122 -6.68 -14.30 -5.14
N GLN A 123 -6.04 -15.39 -4.72
CA GLN A 123 -5.25 -16.30 -5.56
C GLN A 123 -4.05 -15.59 -6.20
N THR A 124 -3.38 -14.77 -5.40
CA THR A 124 -2.19 -14.01 -5.80
C THR A 124 -0.97 -14.51 -5.06
N SER A 125 0.20 -14.30 -5.65
CA SER A 125 1.49 -14.64 -5.05
C SER A 125 2.32 -13.39 -4.84
N SER A 126 3.14 -13.41 -3.78
CA SER A 126 4.07 -12.34 -3.43
C SER A 126 5.40 -12.91 -2.96
N TRP A 127 6.44 -12.12 -3.06
CA TRP A 127 7.72 -12.34 -2.37
C TRP A 127 7.77 -11.47 -1.12
N ILE A 128 7.88 -12.12 0.05
CA ILE A 128 8.10 -11.45 1.33
C ILE A 128 9.60 -11.30 1.52
N TRP A 129 10.06 -10.05 1.58
CA TRP A 129 11.46 -9.72 1.81
C TRP A 129 11.76 -9.42 3.26
N ILE A 130 10.77 -8.90 4.00
CA ILE A 130 10.91 -8.45 5.38
C ILE A 130 9.75 -9.02 6.18
N GLU A 131 10.08 -9.61 7.33
CA GLU A 131 9.12 -10.07 8.33
C GLU A 131 9.77 -9.99 9.70
N ASP A 132 9.24 -9.15 10.61
CA ASP A 132 9.77 -9.00 11.95
C ASP A 132 8.69 -8.59 12.94
N THR A 133 9.00 -8.70 14.23
CA THR A 133 8.18 -8.22 15.34
C THR A 133 9.01 -7.34 16.26
N LEU A 134 8.62 -6.08 16.40
CA LEU A 134 9.35 -5.10 17.18
C LEU A 134 8.59 -4.74 18.46
N SER A 135 9.26 -4.86 19.61
CA SER A 135 8.70 -4.40 20.88
C SER A 135 8.86 -2.90 21.02
N LEU A 136 7.76 -2.16 21.17
CA LEU A 136 7.77 -0.70 21.27
C LEU A 136 8.20 -0.28 22.68
N PRO A 137 9.24 0.58 22.81
CA PRO A 137 9.77 0.94 24.13
C PRO A 137 8.87 1.86 24.95
N GLU A 138 8.13 2.77 24.30
CA GLU A 138 7.34 3.82 24.94
C GLU A 138 5.97 3.97 24.26
N ASP A 139 5.03 4.61 24.99
CA ASP A 139 3.71 4.97 24.44
C ASP A 139 3.84 6.07 23.38
N GLY A 140 2.99 6.04 22.36
CA GLY A 140 2.83 7.16 21.44
C GLY A 140 2.55 6.78 20.01
N THR A 141 2.63 7.79 19.15
CA THR A 141 2.49 7.66 17.71
C THR A 141 3.78 7.12 17.12
N GLY A 142 3.65 6.09 16.28
CA GLY A 142 4.74 5.54 15.47
C GLY A 142 4.39 5.53 13.99
N TYR A 143 5.40 5.25 13.17
CA TYR A 143 5.25 5.16 11.71
C TYR A 143 5.96 3.92 11.19
N VAL A 144 5.40 3.36 10.12
CA VAL A 144 6.07 2.35 9.27
C VAL A 144 6.20 2.96 7.88
N VAL A 145 7.42 3.00 7.37
CA VAL A 145 7.72 3.57 6.05
C VAL A 145 8.45 2.55 5.21
N ALA A 146 7.99 2.34 3.99
CA ALA A 146 8.72 1.50 3.04
C ALA A 146 9.14 2.29 1.80
N TRP A 147 10.28 1.90 1.24
CA TRP A 147 10.82 2.44 0.00
C TRP A 147 11.72 1.39 -0.69
N ASN A 148 12.20 1.73 -1.87
CA ASN A 148 13.23 0.95 -2.53
C ASN A 148 14.49 1.81 -2.72
N ASP A 149 15.66 1.25 -2.38
CA ASP A 149 16.94 1.98 -2.40
C ASP A 149 17.55 2.12 -3.82
N THR A 150 16.91 1.55 -4.86
CA THR A 150 17.47 1.55 -6.21
C THR A 150 17.05 2.74 -7.08
N ASP A 151 16.32 3.72 -6.53
CA ASP A 151 15.77 4.87 -7.26
C ASP A 151 15.02 4.45 -8.55
N THR A 152 14.26 3.38 -8.48
CA THR A 152 13.43 2.86 -9.58
C THR A 152 11.97 2.81 -9.18
N THR A 153 11.09 2.94 -10.16
CA THR A 153 9.66 2.75 -9.96
C THR A 153 9.32 1.28 -9.82
N GLY A 154 8.29 0.95 -9.04
CA GLY A 154 7.87 -0.43 -8.83
C GLY A 154 6.64 -0.54 -7.96
N LYS A 155 6.38 -1.74 -7.47
CA LYS A 155 5.25 -2.03 -6.56
C LYS A 155 5.78 -2.63 -5.29
N LEU A 156 5.37 -2.09 -4.15
CA LEU A 156 5.64 -2.69 -2.86
C LEU A 156 4.40 -2.63 -1.97
N TRP A 157 4.39 -3.46 -0.95
CA TRP A 157 3.37 -3.44 0.06
C TRP A 157 3.96 -3.57 1.45
N ILE A 158 3.26 -2.98 2.43
CA ILE A 158 3.54 -3.14 3.85
C ILE A 158 2.32 -3.78 4.51
N ALA A 159 2.54 -4.77 5.37
CA ALA A 159 1.51 -5.30 6.24
C ALA A 159 1.88 -5.13 7.70
N VAL A 160 0.89 -4.88 8.54
CA VAL A 160 1.03 -4.84 10.00
C VAL A 160 -0.06 -5.66 10.65
N GLY A 161 0.20 -6.10 11.90
CA GLY A 161 -0.75 -6.85 12.70
C GLY A 161 -0.98 -8.28 12.22
N THR A 162 -1.53 -9.10 13.12
CA THR A 162 -1.74 -10.55 12.88
C THR A 162 -3.17 -11.01 13.17
N VAL A 163 -4.02 -10.14 13.68
CA VAL A 163 -5.41 -10.49 14.03
C VAL A 163 -6.31 -10.26 12.83
N GLU A 164 -6.87 -11.32 12.30
CA GLU A 164 -7.87 -11.24 11.24
C GLU A 164 -9.23 -10.81 11.84
N ASP A 165 -9.73 -9.66 11.43
CA ASP A 165 -11.07 -9.19 11.78
C ASP A 165 -11.76 -8.60 10.54
N PHE A 166 -12.73 -9.33 10.03
CA PHE A 166 -13.56 -8.93 8.88
C PHE A 166 -15.01 -8.70 9.29
N SER A 167 -15.27 -8.51 10.58
CA SER A 167 -16.64 -8.40 11.13
C SER A 167 -17.38 -7.15 10.65
N ASP A 168 -16.66 -6.12 10.27
CA ASP A 168 -17.14 -4.83 9.75
C ASP A 168 -17.18 -4.75 8.21
N VAL A 169 -16.75 -5.82 7.50
CA VAL A 169 -16.58 -5.82 6.06
C VAL A 169 -17.85 -6.32 5.35
N GLU A 170 -18.35 -5.54 4.40
CA GLU A 170 -19.49 -5.94 3.58
C GLU A 170 -19.07 -6.85 2.41
N THR A 171 -20.01 -7.69 1.93
CA THR A 171 -19.73 -8.62 0.82
C THR A 171 -19.25 -7.91 -0.45
N THR A 172 -19.71 -6.69 -0.68
CA THR A 172 -19.31 -5.87 -1.84
C THR A 172 -17.85 -5.45 -1.77
N GLU A 173 -17.32 -5.23 -0.57
CA GLU A 173 -15.91 -4.89 -0.35
C GLU A 173 -14.99 -6.06 -0.67
N PHE A 174 -15.36 -7.28 -0.29
CA PHE A 174 -14.59 -8.47 -0.67
C PHE A 174 -14.46 -8.64 -2.19
N ILE A 175 -15.53 -8.32 -2.94
CA ILE A 175 -15.50 -8.37 -4.42
C ILE A 175 -14.53 -7.30 -4.95
N SER A 176 -14.62 -6.08 -4.45
CA SER A 176 -13.74 -4.97 -4.82
C SER A 176 -12.27 -5.28 -4.48
N TRP A 177 -12.01 -5.81 -3.29
CA TRP A 177 -10.65 -6.21 -2.89
C TRP A 177 -10.06 -7.29 -3.80
N ASN A 178 -10.86 -8.30 -4.16
CA ASN A 178 -10.38 -9.33 -5.07
C ASN A 178 -9.98 -8.76 -6.43
N GLU A 179 -10.73 -7.80 -6.96
CA GLU A 179 -10.40 -7.11 -8.21
C GLU A 179 -9.13 -6.24 -8.05
N LEU A 180 -9.08 -5.38 -7.03
CA LEU A 180 -7.97 -4.46 -6.82
C LEU A 180 -6.65 -5.19 -6.58
N VAL A 181 -6.64 -6.23 -5.72
CA VAL A 181 -5.44 -7.03 -5.44
C VAL A 181 -4.97 -7.77 -6.68
N ASN A 182 -5.89 -8.35 -7.46
CA ASN A 182 -5.52 -9.03 -8.70
C ASN A 182 -4.96 -8.06 -9.75
N ASN A 183 -5.50 -6.85 -9.85
CA ASN A 183 -4.98 -5.81 -10.74
C ASN A 183 -3.59 -5.35 -10.29
N TYR A 184 -3.39 -5.14 -9.00
CA TYR A 184 -2.08 -4.81 -8.44
C TYR A 184 -1.04 -5.90 -8.74
N HIS A 185 -1.40 -7.18 -8.64
CA HIS A 185 -0.54 -8.33 -8.94
C HIS A 185 -0.47 -8.67 -10.44
N GLU A 186 -1.16 -7.93 -11.30
CA GLU A 186 -1.16 -8.11 -12.77
C GLU A 186 -1.50 -9.55 -13.21
N THR A 187 -2.40 -10.20 -12.49
CA THR A 187 -2.73 -11.62 -12.75
C THR A 187 -3.43 -11.86 -14.10
N GLY A 188 -3.94 -10.80 -14.74
CA GLY A 188 -4.74 -10.91 -15.96
C GLY A 188 -6.16 -11.45 -15.75
N LYS A 189 -6.58 -11.62 -14.49
CA LYS A 189 -7.94 -12.11 -14.14
C LYS A 189 -9.02 -11.07 -14.42
N PHE A 190 -8.65 -9.80 -14.32
CA PHE A 190 -9.49 -8.65 -14.61
C PHE A 190 -8.83 -7.82 -15.71
N GLU A 191 -9.56 -6.83 -16.27
CA GLU A 191 -9.00 -5.94 -17.28
C GLU A 191 -8.00 -4.99 -16.60
N ILE A 192 -6.72 -5.14 -16.90
CA ILE A 192 -5.63 -4.40 -16.26
C ILE A 192 -5.24 -3.22 -17.15
N PRO A 193 -5.06 -2.01 -16.59
CA PRO A 193 -4.34 -0.93 -17.27
C PRO A 193 -2.93 -1.39 -17.66
N PRO A 194 -2.35 -0.87 -18.75
CA PRO A 194 -0.98 -1.23 -19.09
C PRO A 194 -0.05 -0.92 -17.92
N PRO A 195 0.87 -1.83 -17.58
CA PRO A 195 1.79 -1.63 -16.45
C PRO A 195 2.59 -0.34 -16.64
N ILE A 196 2.83 0.37 -15.53
CA ILE A 196 3.77 1.49 -15.52
C ILE A 196 5.14 0.92 -15.91
N GLN A 197 5.77 1.49 -16.93
CA GLN A 197 7.10 1.07 -17.31
C GLN A 197 8.07 1.44 -16.19
N GLU A 198 8.94 0.50 -15.81
CA GLU A 198 10.02 0.81 -14.88
C GLU A 198 10.85 1.98 -15.44
N ILE A 199 10.90 3.06 -14.65
CA ILE A 199 11.66 4.26 -15.00
C ILE A 199 12.74 4.41 -13.92
N SER A 200 13.99 4.55 -14.38
CA SER A 200 15.07 4.97 -13.47
C SER A 200 14.88 6.45 -13.12
N CYS A 201 14.88 6.76 -11.85
CA CYS A 201 14.68 8.12 -11.35
C CYS A 201 15.95 9.00 -11.47
N LEU A 202 17.08 8.41 -11.87
CA LEU A 202 18.39 9.08 -11.86
C LEU A 202 18.62 10.09 -13.00
N ASP A 203 17.76 10.18 -14.03
CA ASP A 203 18.05 10.90 -15.27
C ASP A 203 17.31 12.24 -15.49
N THR A 204 16.68 12.84 -14.46
CA THR A 204 15.94 14.10 -14.67
C THR A 204 16.70 15.39 -14.32
N SER A 205 17.96 15.34 -13.86
CA SER A 205 18.65 16.52 -13.34
C SER A 205 19.67 17.21 -14.26
N ASP A 206 19.95 16.71 -15.48
CA ASP A 206 20.96 17.34 -16.32
C ASP A 206 20.66 17.29 -17.84
N ASP A 207 19.64 18.05 -18.29
CA ASP A 207 19.59 18.44 -19.70
C ASP A 207 18.96 19.83 -19.93
N SER A 208 19.78 20.85 -19.63
CA SER A 208 19.52 22.23 -20.11
C SER A 208 19.92 22.43 -21.58
N ASN A 209 20.04 21.36 -22.40
CA ASN A 209 20.39 21.47 -23.82
C ASN A 209 19.83 20.32 -24.68
N ILE A 210 18.53 20.18 -24.79
CA ILE A 210 17.91 19.45 -25.90
C ILE A 210 16.99 20.40 -26.66
N SER A 211 17.39 20.68 -27.90
CA SER A 211 16.63 21.35 -28.93
C SER A 211 15.23 20.74 -29.06
N LYS A 212 14.22 21.64 -29.08
CA LYS A 212 12.81 21.36 -29.32
C LYS A 212 12.61 20.53 -30.59
N GLU A 213 12.53 19.21 -30.44
CA GLU A 213 11.89 18.35 -31.44
C GLU A 213 11.18 17.19 -30.69
N THR A 214 9.85 17.29 -30.71
CA THR A 214 8.87 16.23 -30.43
C THR A 214 9.06 15.39 -29.16
N ALA A 215 8.82 15.99 -28.01
CA ALA A 215 8.41 15.24 -26.83
C ALA A 215 6.91 14.92 -26.96
N ASN A 216 6.56 13.67 -27.16
CA ASN A 216 5.23 13.19 -26.82
C ASN A 216 5.14 13.19 -25.30
N GLY A 217 4.66 14.31 -24.76
CA GLY A 217 4.47 14.47 -23.32
C GLY A 217 3.50 13.42 -22.80
N CYS A 218 3.80 12.90 -21.63
CA CYS A 218 2.83 12.22 -20.81
C CYS A 218 1.65 13.17 -20.60
N ILE A 219 0.53 12.91 -21.26
CA ILE A 219 -0.72 13.63 -21.01
C ILE A 219 -1.30 12.99 -19.76
N TYR A 220 -1.10 13.64 -18.61
CA TYR A 220 -1.94 13.38 -17.45
C TYR A 220 -3.39 13.68 -17.86
N VAL A 221 -4.21 12.64 -17.98
CA VAL A 221 -5.64 12.76 -18.13
C VAL A 221 -6.22 12.68 -16.72
N PRO A 222 -6.62 13.80 -16.10
CA PRO A 222 -7.26 13.74 -14.80
C PRO A 222 -8.54 12.91 -14.90
N PRO A 223 -8.91 12.14 -13.87
CA PRO A 223 -10.15 11.37 -13.87
C PRO A 223 -11.31 12.32 -14.10
N GLN A 224 -12.07 12.06 -15.16
CA GLN A 224 -13.27 12.82 -15.49
C GLN A 224 -14.27 12.63 -14.35
N SER A 225 -14.49 13.68 -13.56
CA SER A 225 -15.59 13.71 -12.59
C SER A 225 -16.90 13.55 -13.36
N PHE A 226 -17.49 12.39 -13.27
CA PHE A 226 -18.85 12.17 -13.76
C PHE A 226 -19.81 12.96 -12.86
N SER A 227 -20.14 14.18 -13.28
CA SER A 227 -21.30 14.91 -12.74
C SER A 227 -22.55 14.14 -13.11
N ILE A 228 -23.07 13.36 -12.17
CA ILE A 228 -24.40 12.78 -12.28
C ILE A 228 -25.41 13.93 -12.18
N PHE A 229 -25.90 14.37 -13.32
CA PHE A 229 -27.08 15.22 -13.39
C PHE A 229 -28.29 14.40 -12.92
N TYR A 230 -28.70 14.60 -11.68
CA TYR A 230 -30.01 14.18 -11.22
C TYR A 230 -31.06 15.00 -11.94
N LEU A 231 -31.66 14.39 -12.98
CA LEU A 231 -32.87 14.89 -13.62
C LEU A 231 -34.03 14.66 -12.65
N LEU A 232 -34.37 15.69 -11.89
CA LEU A 232 -35.59 15.72 -11.08
C LEU A 232 -36.81 15.68 -12.01
N MET A 233 -37.37 14.49 -12.21
CA MET A 233 -38.70 14.33 -12.78
C MET A 233 -39.74 14.77 -11.75
N ILE A 234 -40.26 15.98 -11.94
CA ILE A 234 -41.42 16.47 -11.20
C ILE A 234 -42.66 15.79 -11.80
N PRO A 235 -43.44 15.01 -11.05
CA PRO A 235 -44.73 14.53 -11.55
C PRO A 235 -45.75 15.65 -11.54
N VAL A 236 -46.20 16.05 -12.74
CA VAL A 236 -47.33 16.95 -12.93
C VAL A 236 -48.59 16.20 -12.55
N LEU A 237 -49.14 16.52 -11.38
CA LEU A 237 -50.46 16.09 -10.94
C LEU A 237 -51.54 16.86 -11.73
N LEU A 238 -52.07 16.22 -12.75
CA LEU A 238 -53.29 16.66 -13.43
C LEU A 238 -54.49 16.46 -12.48
N ARG A 239 -54.93 17.55 -11.91
CA ARG A 239 -56.16 17.67 -11.10
C ARG A 239 -57.37 17.63 -12.05
N ARG A 240 -58.04 16.46 -12.14
CA ARG A 240 -59.32 16.29 -12.85
C ARG A 240 -60.42 16.88 -11.99
N LYS A 241 -61.03 18.02 -12.45
CA LYS A 241 -62.30 18.51 -11.94
C LYS A 241 -63.44 17.64 -12.51
N ASN A 242 -64.18 16.98 -11.66
CA ASN A 242 -65.51 16.53 -12.01
C ASN A 242 -66.54 17.51 -11.39
N GLY A 243 -67.31 18.17 -12.25
CA GLY A 243 -68.53 18.80 -11.88
C GLY A 243 -69.72 17.89 -12.19
N ILE A 244 -70.57 17.84 -11.34
CA ILE A 244 -72.03 17.92 -11.20
C ILE A 244 -72.40 17.32 -9.88
#